data_04bb0b8765cf2416d31b84d426ae0bea
#
_entry.id   04bb0b8765cf2416d31b84d426ae0bea
#
_cell.length_a   1.000
_cell.length_b   1.000
_cell.length_c   1.000
_cell.angle_alpha   90.00
_cell.angle_beta   90.00
_cell.angle_gamma   90.00
#
_symmetry.space_group_name_H-M   'P 1'
#
loop_
_entity.id
_entity.type
_entity.pdbx_description
1 polymer ?
#
loop_
_entity_poly.entity_id
_entity_poly.type
_entity_poly.pdbx_seq_one_letter_code
_entity_poly.pdbx_strand_id
1 'polypeptide(L)'
;MIRPTAFARDDEAAQTNSFMQKSTETAERVQEQARREFDALAGALKEAGVSVLVFEDDLELPDSVFPNNWVTFHQFESGDGHPLLVTYPMCAASRRRERRVEILDAIARFTDTSPDHVDLSQLEHEDQCLEGTGSLVLDRVHGVAYACLSGRTTEQALDAWSDETG
;
A
#
# COMPACT_ATOMS: atom_id res chain seq x y z
N MET A 1 -6.34 -7.52 1.48
CA MET A 1 -6.56 -7.15 0.06
C MET A 1 -7.79 -6.27 -0.03
N ILE A 2 -7.83 -5.29 -0.94
CA ILE A 2 -9.00 -4.43 -1.17
C ILE A 2 -9.65 -4.85 -2.48
N ARG A 3 -10.93 -5.23 -2.44
CA ARG A 3 -11.69 -5.64 -3.63
C ARG A 3 -12.15 -4.40 -4.38
N PRO A 4 -11.79 -4.23 -5.66
CA PRO A 4 -12.06 -2.98 -6.39
C PRO A 4 -13.54 -2.79 -6.69
N THR A 5 -14.07 -1.58 -6.46
CA THR A 5 -15.43 -1.16 -6.84
C THR A 5 -15.42 -0.09 -7.92
N ALA A 6 -14.33 0.66 -8.05
CA ALA A 6 -14.18 1.74 -9.04
C ALA A 6 -12.80 1.74 -9.71
N PHE A 7 -12.23 0.55 -9.96
CA PHE A 7 -10.92 0.42 -10.58
C PHE A 7 -10.89 1.12 -11.94
N ALA A 8 -10.04 2.12 -12.04
CA ALA A 8 -9.86 2.92 -13.24
C ALA A 8 -8.47 3.54 -13.25
N ARG A 9 -8.11 4.20 -14.35
CA ARG A 9 -6.91 5.02 -14.38
C ARG A 9 -7.11 6.25 -13.48
N ASP A 10 -6.25 6.41 -12.51
CA ASP A 10 -6.17 7.64 -11.72
C ASP A 10 -5.35 8.68 -12.48
N ASP A 11 -5.98 9.74 -12.98
CA ASP A 11 -5.31 10.78 -13.76
C ASP A 11 -4.36 11.64 -12.93
N GLU A 12 -4.56 11.74 -11.62
CA GLU A 12 -3.63 12.41 -10.71
C GLU A 12 -2.36 11.56 -10.50
N ALA A 13 -2.53 10.29 -10.13
CA ALA A 13 -1.42 9.35 -9.96
C ALA A 13 -0.64 9.12 -11.26
N ALA A 14 -1.31 9.17 -12.42
CA ALA A 14 -0.70 9.01 -13.73
C ALA A 14 0.31 10.11 -14.10
N GLN A 15 0.26 11.27 -13.45
CA GLN A 15 1.23 12.35 -13.70
C GLN A 15 2.65 11.96 -13.27
N THR A 16 2.77 11.12 -12.25
CA THR A 16 4.04 10.64 -11.70
C THR A 16 4.31 9.17 -11.98
N ASN A 17 3.35 8.43 -12.59
CA ASN A 17 3.45 7.01 -12.88
C ASN A 17 3.51 6.75 -14.40
N SER A 18 4.71 6.65 -14.95
CA SER A 18 4.94 6.38 -16.37
C SER A 18 4.44 4.99 -16.84
N PHE A 19 4.21 4.06 -15.91
CA PHE A 19 3.69 2.72 -16.22
C PHE A 19 2.17 2.69 -16.37
N MET A 20 1.46 3.73 -15.93
CA MET A 20 0.01 3.80 -16.00
C MET A 20 -0.45 4.15 -17.42
N GLN A 21 -0.89 3.14 -18.16
CA GLN A 21 -1.33 3.29 -19.56
C GLN A 21 -2.83 3.59 -19.65
N LYS A 22 -3.24 4.23 -20.75
CA LYS A 22 -4.65 4.39 -21.07
C LYS A 22 -5.19 3.07 -21.62
N SER A 23 -6.31 2.60 -21.07
CA SER A 23 -7.05 1.48 -21.65
C SER A 23 -7.83 1.94 -22.89
N THR A 24 -7.98 1.03 -23.85
CA THR A 24 -8.90 1.18 -25.00
C THR A 24 -10.29 0.59 -24.71
N GLU A 25 -10.43 -0.13 -23.59
CA GLU A 25 -11.69 -0.71 -23.12
C GLU A 25 -12.56 0.33 -22.41
N THR A 26 -13.86 0.05 -22.29
CA THR A 26 -14.76 0.90 -21.50
C THR A 26 -14.47 0.73 -20.01
N ALA A 27 -14.79 1.76 -19.21
CA ALA A 27 -14.56 1.74 -17.78
C ALA A 27 -15.28 0.55 -17.09
N GLU A 28 -16.50 0.22 -17.53
CA GLU A 28 -17.26 -0.89 -16.99
C GLU A 28 -16.59 -2.24 -17.26
N ARG A 29 -16.01 -2.43 -18.45
CA ARG A 29 -15.28 -3.68 -18.78
C ARG A 29 -14.01 -3.81 -17.98
N VAL A 30 -13.25 -2.72 -17.85
CA VAL A 30 -12.03 -2.68 -17.04
C VAL A 30 -12.35 -3.02 -15.58
N GLN A 31 -13.39 -2.40 -15.02
CA GLN A 31 -13.85 -2.66 -13.67
C GLN A 31 -14.30 -4.12 -13.46
N GLU A 32 -15.10 -4.66 -14.38
CA GLU A 32 -15.58 -6.04 -14.28
C GLU A 32 -14.40 -7.03 -14.38
N GLN A 33 -13.44 -6.77 -15.24
CA GLN A 33 -12.25 -7.59 -15.37
C GLN A 33 -11.40 -7.54 -14.11
N ALA A 34 -11.14 -6.35 -13.57
CA ALA A 34 -10.38 -6.18 -12.33
C ALA A 34 -11.01 -6.94 -11.16
N ARG A 35 -12.33 -6.90 -11.01
CA ARG A 35 -13.04 -7.68 -9.99
C ARG A 35 -12.90 -9.17 -10.18
N ARG A 36 -13.02 -9.68 -11.40
CA ARG A 36 -12.86 -11.11 -11.71
C ARG A 36 -11.44 -11.59 -11.42
N GLU A 37 -10.44 -10.82 -11.82
CA GLU A 37 -9.03 -11.14 -11.55
C GLU A 37 -8.72 -11.11 -10.05
N PHE A 38 -9.23 -10.12 -9.33
CA PHE A 38 -9.13 -10.04 -7.87
C PHE A 38 -9.75 -11.26 -7.19
N ASP A 39 -11.00 -11.60 -7.54
CA ASP A 39 -11.71 -12.73 -6.95
C ASP A 39 -11.01 -14.07 -7.24
N ALA A 40 -10.48 -14.23 -8.45
CA ALA A 40 -9.71 -15.41 -8.83
C ALA A 40 -8.40 -15.51 -8.02
N LEU A 41 -7.65 -14.41 -7.86
CA LEU A 41 -6.43 -14.38 -7.06
C LEU A 41 -6.72 -14.68 -5.59
N ALA A 42 -7.72 -14.02 -5.00
CA ALA A 42 -8.11 -14.25 -3.61
C ALA A 42 -8.55 -15.71 -3.37
N GLY A 43 -9.27 -16.31 -4.34
CA GLY A 43 -9.64 -17.71 -4.32
C GLY A 43 -8.43 -18.64 -4.36
N ALA A 44 -7.53 -18.43 -5.32
CA ALA A 44 -6.31 -19.22 -5.46
C ALA A 44 -5.41 -19.17 -4.21
N LEU A 45 -5.27 -18.01 -3.59
CA LEU A 45 -4.53 -17.87 -2.33
C LEU A 45 -5.17 -18.67 -1.20
N LYS A 46 -6.50 -18.61 -1.06
CA LYS A 46 -7.22 -19.39 -0.03
C LYS A 46 -7.11 -20.90 -0.28
N GLU A 47 -7.22 -21.33 -1.53
CA GLU A 47 -7.04 -22.75 -1.90
C GLU A 47 -5.62 -23.24 -1.62
N ALA A 48 -4.62 -22.37 -1.76
CA ALA A 48 -3.23 -22.64 -1.38
C ALA A 48 -2.97 -22.60 0.14
N GLY A 49 -4.01 -22.39 0.96
CA GLY A 49 -3.88 -22.34 2.42
C GLY A 49 -3.44 -21.00 2.98
N VAL A 50 -3.40 -19.94 2.15
CA VAL A 50 -3.08 -18.57 2.61
C VAL A 50 -4.32 -17.94 3.24
N SER A 51 -4.18 -17.44 4.46
CA SER A 51 -5.24 -16.64 5.10
C SER A 51 -5.33 -15.27 4.43
N VAL A 52 -6.51 -14.92 3.92
CA VAL A 52 -6.73 -13.67 3.18
C VAL A 52 -7.87 -12.88 3.80
N LEU A 53 -7.56 -11.66 4.25
CA LEU A 53 -8.55 -10.64 4.60
C LEU A 53 -8.92 -9.84 3.35
N VAL A 54 -10.22 -9.75 3.07
CA VAL A 54 -10.74 -8.96 1.95
C VAL A 54 -11.64 -7.86 2.51
N PHE A 55 -11.39 -6.63 2.05
CA PHE A 55 -12.24 -5.47 2.30
C PHE A 55 -12.82 -5.01 0.99
N GLU A 56 -14.08 -4.58 0.97
CA GLU A 56 -14.65 -3.88 -0.17
C GLU A 56 -14.08 -2.45 -0.24
N ASP A 57 -13.92 -1.93 -1.44
CA ASP A 57 -13.56 -0.53 -1.63
C ASP A 57 -14.81 0.35 -1.55
N ASP A 58 -15.15 0.77 -0.34
CA ASP A 58 -16.35 1.59 -0.06
C ASP A 58 -16.16 3.05 -0.48
N LEU A 59 -14.94 3.46 -0.83
CA LEU A 59 -14.61 4.85 -1.18
C LEU A 59 -14.57 5.11 -2.68
N GLU A 60 -14.78 4.05 -3.48
CA GLU A 60 -14.74 4.12 -4.95
C GLU A 60 -13.46 4.78 -5.48
N LEU A 61 -12.32 4.37 -4.93
CA LEU A 61 -11.00 4.92 -5.28
C LEU A 61 -10.33 4.06 -6.35
N PRO A 62 -9.81 4.66 -7.44
CA PRO A 62 -9.31 3.91 -8.59
C PRO A 62 -8.12 2.99 -8.28
N ASP A 63 -7.23 3.37 -7.37
CA ASP A 63 -5.99 2.66 -7.05
C ASP A 63 -6.02 1.95 -5.67
N SER A 64 -7.18 1.88 -5.01
CA SER A 64 -7.35 1.28 -3.68
C SER A 64 -6.90 -0.19 -3.57
N VAL A 65 -6.81 -0.89 -4.69
CA VAL A 65 -6.33 -2.29 -4.77
C VAL A 65 -4.88 -2.47 -4.34
N PHE A 66 -4.13 -1.37 -4.17
CA PHE A 66 -2.72 -1.36 -3.79
C PHE A 66 -2.50 -0.84 -2.36
N PRO A 67 -3.05 -1.48 -1.31
CA PRO A 67 -2.87 -1.01 0.07
C PRO A 67 -1.41 -1.00 0.52
N ASN A 68 -0.57 -1.82 -0.10
CA ASN A 68 0.87 -1.87 0.14
C ASN A 68 1.62 -0.55 -0.15
N ASN A 69 0.98 0.39 -0.85
CA ASN A 69 1.55 1.71 -1.08
C ASN A 69 1.38 2.64 0.14
N TRP A 70 0.30 2.50 0.91
CA TRP A 70 0.05 3.39 2.03
C TRP A 70 0.24 2.74 3.41
N VAL A 71 0.33 1.38 3.49
CA VAL A 71 0.56 0.66 4.74
C VAL A 71 1.44 -0.56 4.52
N THR A 72 2.38 -0.81 5.46
CA THR A 72 3.11 -2.07 5.58
C THR A 72 3.10 -2.55 7.01
N PHE A 73 3.20 -3.88 7.17
CA PHE A 73 3.37 -4.53 8.46
C PHE A 73 4.73 -5.23 8.48
N HIS A 74 5.50 -5.02 9.54
CA HIS A 74 6.81 -5.60 9.74
C HIS A 74 6.79 -6.42 11.02
N GLN A 75 7.21 -7.67 10.92
CA GLN A 75 7.43 -8.55 12.06
C GLN A 75 8.89 -9.00 12.02
N PHE A 76 9.57 -8.87 13.14
CA PHE A 76 10.97 -9.23 13.25
C PHE A 76 11.06 -10.68 13.75
N GLU A 77 11.82 -11.53 13.06
CA GLU A 77 11.97 -12.96 13.42
C GLU A 77 12.91 -13.19 14.60
N SER A 78 13.77 -12.23 14.93
CA SER A 78 14.75 -12.35 16.00
C SER A 78 14.89 -11.07 16.81
N GLY A 79 14.82 -11.23 18.13
CA GLY A 79 15.08 -10.15 19.08
C GLY A 79 13.84 -9.57 19.72
N ASP A 80 14.06 -8.55 20.55
CA ASP A 80 13.01 -7.84 21.30
C ASP A 80 12.22 -6.82 20.44
N GLY A 81 12.29 -6.95 19.09
CA GLY A 81 11.62 -6.05 18.18
C GLY A 81 10.10 -6.20 18.24
N HIS A 82 9.41 -5.11 18.61
CA HIS A 82 7.96 -5.05 18.49
C HIS A 82 7.55 -5.02 17.02
N PRO A 83 6.44 -5.67 16.63
CA PRO A 83 5.91 -5.53 15.28
C PRO A 83 5.65 -4.06 14.96
N LEU A 84 5.94 -3.63 13.73
CA LEU A 84 5.67 -2.28 13.27
C LEU A 84 4.57 -2.26 12.22
N LEU A 85 3.69 -1.28 12.34
CA LEU A 85 2.73 -0.89 11.32
C LEU A 85 3.12 0.50 10.83
N VAL A 86 3.51 0.61 9.56
CA VAL A 86 3.97 1.88 8.99
C VAL A 86 2.93 2.40 8.02
N THR A 87 2.49 3.66 8.20
CA THR A 87 1.67 4.37 7.21
C THR A 87 2.51 5.43 6.49
N TYR A 88 2.35 5.48 5.18
CA TYR A 88 3.24 6.20 4.28
C TYR A 88 2.63 7.47 3.71
N PRO A 89 3.46 8.51 3.42
CA PRO A 89 3.03 9.73 2.74
C PRO A 89 2.83 9.47 1.24
N MET A 90 1.59 9.64 0.78
CA MET A 90 1.19 9.45 -0.61
C MET A 90 1.36 10.74 -1.42
N CYS A 91 1.92 10.63 -2.62
CA CYS A 91 2.13 11.76 -3.52
C CYS A 91 0.79 12.31 -4.04
N ALA A 92 -0.04 11.46 -4.63
CA ALA A 92 -1.34 11.86 -5.15
C ALA A 92 -2.36 12.06 -4.01
N ALA A 93 -3.05 13.21 -3.99
CA ALA A 93 -4.05 13.51 -2.97
C ALA A 93 -5.24 12.55 -3.03
N SER A 94 -5.61 12.07 -4.22
CA SER A 94 -6.60 11.01 -4.41
C SER A 94 -6.27 9.78 -3.57
N ARG A 95 -5.00 9.35 -3.55
CA ARG A 95 -4.53 8.16 -2.86
C ARG A 95 -4.40 8.33 -1.34
N ARG A 96 -4.25 9.56 -0.83
CA ARG A 96 -4.26 9.85 0.63
C ARG A 96 -5.56 9.41 1.29
N ARG A 97 -6.66 9.38 0.52
CA ARG A 97 -8.00 8.94 0.97
C ARG A 97 -8.12 7.42 1.14
N GLU A 98 -7.16 6.64 0.62
CA GLU A 98 -7.16 5.18 0.74
C GLU A 98 -6.85 4.70 2.17
N ARG A 99 -6.26 5.55 3.02
CA ARG A 99 -5.94 5.21 4.42
C ARG A 99 -7.21 5.03 5.23
N ARG A 100 -7.40 3.81 5.73
CA ARG A 100 -8.60 3.38 6.46
C ARG A 100 -8.21 2.79 7.80
N VAL A 101 -8.67 3.39 8.89
CA VAL A 101 -8.36 2.98 10.27
C VAL A 101 -8.81 1.54 10.54
N GLU A 102 -9.96 1.14 10.02
CA GLU A 102 -10.48 -0.22 10.18
C GLU A 102 -9.58 -1.29 9.54
N ILE A 103 -8.77 -0.93 8.52
CA ILE A 103 -7.78 -1.84 7.93
C ILE A 103 -6.58 -2.00 8.88
N LEU A 104 -6.12 -0.91 9.50
CA LEU A 104 -5.04 -0.96 10.49
C LEU A 104 -5.44 -1.82 11.69
N ASP A 105 -6.65 -1.61 12.22
CA ASP A 105 -7.21 -2.42 13.30
C ASP A 105 -7.35 -3.90 12.93
N ALA A 106 -7.72 -4.18 11.68
CA ALA A 106 -7.88 -5.53 11.21
C ALA A 106 -6.53 -6.23 11.04
N ILE A 107 -5.47 -5.53 10.62
CA ILE A 107 -4.11 -6.08 10.54
C ILE A 107 -3.65 -6.49 11.94
N ALA A 108 -3.77 -5.61 12.94
CA ALA A 108 -3.39 -5.91 14.31
C ALA A 108 -4.13 -7.14 14.87
N ARG A 109 -5.44 -7.21 14.68
CA ARG A 109 -6.24 -8.39 15.09
C ARG A 109 -5.89 -9.66 14.34
N PHE A 110 -5.62 -9.56 13.04
CA PHE A 110 -5.30 -10.72 12.21
C PHE A 110 -3.94 -11.32 12.52
N THR A 111 -2.98 -10.49 12.89
CA THR A 111 -1.64 -10.90 13.30
C THR A 111 -1.56 -11.29 14.77
N ASP A 112 -2.65 -11.09 15.54
CA ASP A 112 -2.70 -11.28 16.99
C ASP A 112 -1.57 -10.54 17.72
N THR A 113 -1.30 -9.30 17.26
CA THR A 113 -0.22 -8.46 17.79
C THR A 113 -0.73 -7.08 18.14
N SER A 114 0.07 -6.34 18.90
CA SER A 114 -0.10 -4.91 19.15
C SER A 114 1.10 -4.19 18.53
N PRO A 115 1.09 -3.91 17.22
CA PRO A 115 2.22 -3.28 16.57
C PRO A 115 2.36 -1.83 17.02
N ASP A 116 3.60 -1.36 17.13
CA ASP A 116 3.88 0.07 17.20
C ASP A 116 3.50 0.72 15.87
N HIS A 117 2.85 1.88 15.91
CA HIS A 117 2.41 2.57 14.70
C HIS A 117 3.33 3.76 14.42
N VAL A 118 4.05 3.66 13.31
CA VAL A 118 4.85 4.75 12.74
C VAL A 118 4.02 5.42 11.64
N ASP A 119 3.59 6.66 11.90
CA ASP A 119 2.79 7.44 10.96
C ASP A 119 3.64 8.52 10.29
N LEU A 120 4.03 8.28 9.04
CA LEU A 120 4.80 9.21 8.21
C LEU A 120 3.90 10.13 7.36
N SER A 121 2.57 9.99 7.44
CA SER A 121 1.64 10.74 6.58
C SER A 121 1.75 12.26 6.75
N GLN A 122 2.28 12.74 7.89
CA GLN A 122 2.51 14.17 8.12
C GLN A 122 3.47 14.82 7.12
N LEU A 123 4.39 14.04 6.55
CA LEU A 123 5.35 14.50 5.55
C LEU A 123 4.67 14.99 4.26
N GLU A 124 3.40 14.62 4.03
CA GLU A 124 2.59 15.14 2.92
C GLU A 124 2.38 16.65 2.97
N HIS A 125 2.48 17.27 4.15
CA HIS A 125 2.38 18.72 4.32
C HIS A 125 3.61 19.47 3.80
N GLU A 126 4.71 18.76 3.62
CA GLU A 126 5.98 19.27 3.12
C GLU A 126 6.26 18.76 1.69
N ASP A 127 5.24 18.23 1.01
CA ASP A 127 5.35 17.60 -0.31
C ASP A 127 6.38 16.45 -0.37
N GLN A 128 6.64 15.80 0.78
CA GLN A 128 7.50 14.63 0.84
C GLN A 128 6.68 13.36 0.66
N CYS A 129 7.19 12.45 -0.15
CA CYS A 129 6.47 11.24 -0.56
C CYS A 129 7.33 9.99 -0.41
N LEU A 130 6.70 8.91 0.06
CA LEU A 130 7.26 7.56 0.07
C LEU A 130 6.09 6.56 0.01
N GLU A 131 5.93 5.87 -1.10
CA GLU A 131 4.76 5.01 -1.28
C GLU A 131 5.07 3.54 -0.96
N GLY A 132 5.36 3.24 0.30
CA GLY A 132 5.52 1.88 0.83
C GLY A 132 6.29 0.94 -0.12
N THR A 133 5.77 -0.26 -0.38
CA THR A 133 6.41 -1.20 -1.32
C THR A 133 6.18 -0.86 -2.80
N GLY A 134 5.54 0.24 -3.12
CA GLY A 134 5.58 0.86 -4.45
C GLY A 134 6.88 1.65 -4.69
N SER A 135 7.52 2.12 -3.62
CA SER A 135 8.79 2.85 -3.62
C SER A 135 9.97 2.01 -3.13
N LEU A 136 9.72 1.05 -2.24
CA LEU A 136 10.73 0.29 -1.50
C LEU A 136 10.77 -1.18 -1.93
N VAL A 137 11.97 -1.70 -2.13
CA VAL A 137 12.25 -3.14 -2.19
C VAL A 137 13.03 -3.51 -0.94
N LEU A 138 12.44 -4.35 -0.09
CA LEU A 138 12.97 -4.68 1.23
C LEU A 138 13.69 -6.03 1.22
N ASP A 139 14.99 -6.03 1.48
CA ASP A 139 15.75 -7.23 1.85
C ASP A 139 15.71 -7.38 3.38
N ARG A 140 14.72 -8.11 3.85
CA ARG A 140 14.47 -8.30 5.29
C ARG A 140 15.54 -9.17 5.96
N VAL A 141 16.27 -9.99 5.19
CA VAL A 141 17.30 -10.87 5.72
C VAL A 141 18.57 -10.07 6.08
N HIS A 142 18.91 -9.09 5.25
CA HIS A 142 20.10 -8.28 5.46
C HIS A 142 19.81 -6.90 6.07
N GLY A 143 18.56 -6.57 6.34
CA GLY A 143 18.17 -5.25 6.86
C GLY A 143 18.45 -4.11 5.88
N VAL A 144 18.23 -4.34 4.58
CA VAL A 144 18.54 -3.35 3.53
C VAL A 144 17.28 -3.01 2.76
N ALA A 145 17.05 -1.71 2.56
CA ALA A 145 16.00 -1.21 1.68
C ALA A 145 16.62 -0.57 0.41
N TYR A 146 16.06 -0.89 -0.73
CA TYR A 146 16.42 -0.29 -2.02
C TYR A 146 15.29 0.60 -2.48
N ALA A 147 15.60 1.83 -2.90
CA ALA A 147 14.64 2.78 -3.43
C ALA A 147 15.18 3.51 -4.66
N CYS A 148 14.29 3.96 -5.53
CA CYS A 148 14.62 4.82 -6.65
C CYS A 148 13.97 6.19 -6.42
N LEU A 149 14.77 7.24 -6.32
CA LEU A 149 14.27 8.61 -6.14
C LEU A 149 13.39 9.01 -7.33
N SER A 150 12.25 9.58 -7.04
CA SER A 150 11.23 9.96 -8.02
C SER A 150 10.26 10.97 -7.41
N GLY A 151 9.26 11.43 -8.16
CA GLY A 151 8.17 12.26 -7.61
C GLY A 151 7.35 11.58 -6.51
N ARG A 152 7.48 10.25 -6.33
CA ARG A 152 6.78 9.47 -5.28
C ARG A 152 7.72 8.87 -4.24
N THR A 153 9.00 9.22 -4.30
CA THR A 153 10.05 8.71 -3.40
C THR A 153 11.07 9.81 -3.21
N THR A 154 10.95 10.57 -2.14
CA THR A 154 11.86 11.67 -1.80
C THR A 154 12.90 11.23 -0.80
N GLU A 155 14.09 11.82 -0.85
CA GLU A 155 15.20 11.49 0.05
C GLU A 155 14.82 11.77 1.51
N GLN A 156 14.19 12.91 1.78
CA GLN A 156 13.76 13.28 3.13
C GLN A 156 12.75 12.27 3.72
N ALA A 157 11.83 11.75 2.91
CA ALA A 157 10.89 10.75 3.40
C ALA A 157 11.56 9.38 3.61
N LEU A 158 12.58 9.05 2.82
CA LEU A 158 13.41 7.86 3.03
C LEU A 158 14.21 7.94 4.32
N ASP A 159 14.84 9.09 4.59
CA ASP A 159 15.61 9.33 5.81
C ASP A 159 14.70 9.20 7.04
N ALA A 160 13.55 9.88 7.03
CA ALA A 160 12.57 9.78 8.11
C ALA A 160 12.07 8.35 8.33
N TRP A 161 11.82 7.60 7.25
CA TRP A 161 11.43 6.19 7.34
C TRP A 161 12.53 5.33 7.95
N SER A 162 13.78 5.53 7.54
CA SER A 162 14.94 4.78 8.07
C SER A 162 15.17 5.08 9.55
N ASP A 163 15.06 6.36 9.96
CA ASP A 163 15.24 6.76 11.35
C ASP A 163 14.18 6.15 12.29
N GLU A 164 12.94 6.00 11.81
CA GLU A 164 11.82 5.48 12.60
C GLU A 164 11.70 3.95 12.58
N THR A 165 12.25 3.29 11.55
CA THR A 165 12.12 1.84 11.39
C THR A 165 13.40 1.05 11.67
N GLY A 166 14.57 1.72 11.78
CA GLY A 166 15.88 1.10 12.05
C GLY A 166 16.49 0.48 10.81
#